data_92d98a24c6d5ecc2672e2ebc04d61e8d
#
_entry.id   92d98a24c6d5ecc2672e2ebc04d61e8d
#
_cell.length_a   1.000
_cell.length_b   1.000
_cell.length_c   1.000
_cell.angle_alpha   90.00
_cell.angle_beta   90.00
_cell.angle_gamma   90.00
#
_symmetry.space_group_name_H-M   'P 1'
#
loop_
_entity.id
_entity.type
_entity.pdbx_description
1 polymer ?
#
loop_
_entity_poly.entity_id
_entity_poly.type
_entity_poly.pdbx_seq_one_letter_code
_entity_poly.pdbx_strand_id
1 'polypeptide(L)'
;MHLRWNKTLIMIVKDFNIRAALLESGKNGFLEHGFKGSSLRTICQNAGLTTGAFYTHFRSKNDLFSALADPLISTFEPFFKRMMEREMHE
;
A
#
# COMPACT_ATOMS: atom_id res chain seq x y z
N MET A 1 11.44 16.02 23.50
CA MET A 1 11.71 14.58 23.61
C MET A 1 11.97 14.01 22.23
N HIS A 2 13.14 13.45 22.02
CA HIS A 2 13.52 12.92 20.71
C HIS A 2 13.19 11.46 20.61
N LEU A 3 12.34 11.12 19.63
CA LEU A 3 12.14 9.73 19.25
C LEU A 3 13.39 9.26 18.52
N ARG A 4 14.12 8.36 19.13
CA ARG A 4 15.26 7.73 18.47
C ARG A 4 14.75 6.68 17.50
N TRP A 5 15.10 6.82 16.24
CA TRP A 5 14.81 5.81 15.25
C TRP A 5 15.70 4.59 15.52
N ASN A 6 15.07 3.49 15.86
CA ASN A 6 15.76 2.21 15.99
C ASN A 6 15.29 1.27 14.88
N LYS A 7 15.90 0.09 14.80
CA LYS A 7 15.53 -0.89 13.77
C LYS A 7 14.05 -1.23 13.78
N THR A 8 13.46 -1.36 14.97
CA THR A 8 12.06 -1.70 15.11
C THR A 8 11.16 -0.62 14.53
N LEU A 9 11.41 0.65 14.87
CA LEU A 9 10.62 1.76 14.34
C LEU A 9 10.76 1.90 12.83
N ILE A 10 11.99 1.74 12.32
CA ILE A 10 12.24 1.81 10.88
C ILE A 10 11.48 0.70 10.16
N MET A 11 11.48 -0.51 10.70
CA MET A 11 10.76 -1.64 10.11
C MET A 11 9.25 -1.40 10.09
N ILE A 12 8.69 -0.87 11.19
CA ILE A 12 7.26 -0.56 11.27
C ILE A 12 6.87 0.48 10.21
N VAL A 13 7.65 1.53 10.08
CA VAL A 13 7.39 2.58 9.10
C VAL A 13 7.49 2.04 7.68
N LYS A 14 8.51 1.22 7.39
CA LYS A 14 8.65 0.61 6.07
C LYS A 14 7.48 -0.29 5.73
N ASP A 15 7.06 -1.14 6.67
CA ASP A 15 5.92 -2.03 6.45
C ASP A 15 4.64 -1.24 6.19
N PHE A 16 4.42 -0.20 6.95
CA PHE A 16 3.26 0.68 6.77
C PHE A 16 3.28 1.33 5.38
N ASN A 17 4.44 1.84 4.96
CA ASN A 17 4.58 2.50 3.66
C ASN A 17 4.41 1.52 2.50
N ILE A 18 4.92 0.30 2.62
CA ILE A 18 4.76 -0.73 1.61
C ILE A 18 3.29 -1.09 1.45
N ARG A 19 2.59 -1.32 2.56
CA ARG A 19 1.17 -1.64 2.52
C ARG A 19 0.35 -0.51 1.89
N ALA A 20 0.62 0.73 2.28
CA ALA A 20 -0.08 1.88 1.73
C ALA A 20 0.18 2.05 0.23
N ALA A 21 1.41 1.84 -0.21
CA ALA A 21 1.76 1.91 -1.63
C ALA A 21 1.03 0.84 -2.44
N LEU A 22 0.91 -0.37 -1.90
CA LEU A 22 0.19 -1.46 -2.56
C LEU A 22 -1.31 -1.18 -2.65
N LEU A 23 -1.89 -0.62 -1.59
CA LEU A 23 -3.31 -0.26 -1.60
C LEU A 23 -3.58 0.82 -2.65
N GLU A 24 -2.74 1.83 -2.73
CA GLU A 24 -2.90 2.91 -3.72
C GLU A 24 -2.73 2.38 -5.14
N SER A 25 -1.69 1.60 -5.39
CA SER A 25 -1.44 1.03 -6.71
C SER A 25 -2.53 0.05 -7.13
N GLY A 26 -2.99 -0.77 -6.18
CA GLY A 26 -4.09 -1.70 -6.43
C GLY A 26 -5.37 -0.98 -6.77
N LYS A 27 -5.68 0.08 -6.02
CA LYS A 27 -6.86 0.90 -6.30
C LYS A 27 -6.82 1.45 -7.73
N ASN A 28 -5.71 2.06 -8.09
CA ASN A 28 -5.55 2.64 -9.41
C ASN A 28 -5.65 1.59 -10.52
N GLY A 29 -5.03 0.45 -10.32
CA GLY A 29 -5.08 -0.64 -11.29
C GLY A 29 -6.49 -1.19 -11.46
N PHE A 30 -7.19 -1.43 -10.38
CA PHE A 30 -8.55 -1.96 -10.43
C PHE A 30 -9.54 -0.96 -11.04
N LEU A 31 -9.38 0.32 -10.75
CA LEU A 31 -10.22 1.36 -11.36
C LEU A 31 -9.96 1.50 -12.85
N GLU A 32 -8.73 1.37 -13.29
CA GLU A 32 -8.35 1.55 -14.68
C GLU A 32 -8.62 0.32 -15.52
N HIS A 33 -8.34 -0.88 -15.03
CA HIS A 33 -8.37 -2.11 -15.81
C HIS A 33 -9.39 -3.14 -15.31
N GLY A 34 -10.06 -2.90 -14.19
CA GLY A 34 -10.91 -3.87 -13.54
C GLY A 34 -10.11 -4.95 -12.81
N PHE A 35 -10.80 -5.79 -12.05
CA PHE A 35 -10.13 -6.83 -11.28
C PHE A 35 -9.44 -7.85 -12.19
N LYS A 36 -10.15 -8.35 -13.19
CA LYS A 36 -9.60 -9.36 -14.10
C LYS A 36 -8.50 -8.80 -14.98
N GLY A 37 -8.62 -7.53 -15.36
CA GLY A 37 -7.65 -6.88 -16.24
C GLY A 37 -6.39 -6.40 -15.53
N SER A 38 -6.36 -6.45 -14.20
CA SER A 38 -5.21 -5.99 -13.42
C SER A 38 -4.29 -7.15 -13.11
N SER A 39 -3.02 -6.98 -13.46
CA SER A 39 -1.97 -7.94 -13.15
C SER A 39 -1.35 -7.59 -11.81
N LEU A 40 -1.18 -8.60 -10.93
CA LEU A 40 -0.48 -8.41 -9.67
C LEU A 40 0.93 -7.88 -9.89
N ARG A 41 1.60 -8.42 -10.91
CA ARG A 41 2.94 -7.99 -11.26
C ARG A 41 2.99 -6.50 -11.61
N THR A 42 2.04 -6.03 -12.40
CA THR A 42 1.96 -4.62 -12.80
C THR A 42 1.64 -3.74 -11.61
N ILE A 43 0.74 -4.18 -10.73
CA ILE A 43 0.42 -3.46 -9.50
C ILE A 43 1.68 -3.28 -8.65
N CYS A 44 2.47 -4.33 -8.49
CA CYS A 44 3.71 -4.26 -7.72
C CYS A 44 4.73 -3.34 -8.40
N GLN A 45 4.90 -3.45 -9.70
CA GLN A 45 5.83 -2.60 -10.45
C GLN A 45 5.48 -1.12 -10.31
N ASN A 46 4.19 -0.79 -10.43
CA ASN A 46 3.74 0.60 -10.29
C ASN A 46 3.93 1.14 -8.88
N ALA A 47 3.93 0.27 -7.89
CA ALA A 47 4.22 0.64 -6.51
C ALA A 47 5.73 0.70 -6.22
N GLY A 48 6.58 0.33 -7.19
CA GLY A 48 8.02 0.26 -7.00
C GLY A 48 8.45 -0.91 -6.12
N LEU A 49 7.67 -1.99 -6.12
CA LEU A 49 7.88 -3.12 -5.22
C LEU A 49 7.98 -4.44 -5.99
N THR A 50 8.56 -5.43 -5.33
CA THR A 50 8.60 -6.80 -5.85
C THR A 50 7.33 -7.55 -5.46
N THR A 51 7.05 -8.67 -6.16
CA THR A 51 5.95 -9.54 -5.77
C THR A 51 6.19 -10.18 -4.41
N GLY A 52 7.46 -10.41 -4.05
CA GLY A 52 7.81 -10.90 -2.71
C GLY A 52 7.36 -9.94 -1.62
N ALA A 53 7.59 -8.65 -1.82
CA ALA A 53 7.14 -7.63 -0.87
C ALA A 53 5.61 -7.63 -0.74
N PHE A 54 4.90 -7.83 -1.86
CA PHE A 54 3.45 -7.95 -1.84
C PHE A 54 2.98 -9.08 -0.92
N TYR A 55 3.59 -10.25 -1.07
CA TYR A 55 3.16 -11.43 -0.31
C TYR A 55 3.49 -11.38 1.17
N THR A 56 4.25 -10.39 1.63
CA THR A 56 4.41 -10.15 3.07
C THR A 56 3.19 -9.45 3.67
N HIS A 57 2.35 -8.81 2.85
CA HIS A 57 1.21 -8.03 3.31
C HIS A 57 -0.14 -8.59 2.86
N PHE A 58 -0.20 -9.22 1.72
CA PHE A 58 -1.43 -9.74 1.14
C PHE A 58 -1.21 -11.16 0.62
N ARG A 59 -2.25 -11.96 0.64
CA ARG A 59 -2.19 -13.36 0.21
C ARG A 59 -2.35 -13.51 -1.30
N SER A 60 -3.11 -12.60 -1.91
CA SER A 60 -3.48 -12.71 -3.33
C SER A 60 -4.01 -11.37 -3.82
N LYS A 61 -4.23 -11.27 -5.12
CA LYS A 61 -4.89 -10.12 -5.72
C LYS A 61 -6.29 -9.93 -5.15
N ASN A 62 -6.99 -11.03 -4.89
CA ASN A 62 -8.32 -11.01 -4.30
C ASN A 62 -8.28 -10.44 -2.87
N ASP A 63 -7.25 -10.79 -2.11
CA ASP A 63 -7.06 -10.27 -0.76
C ASP A 63 -6.84 -8.75 -0.78
N LEU A 64 -6.02 -8.28 -1.72
CA LEU A 64 -5.82 -6.84 -1.92
C LEU A 64 -7.13 -6.14 -2.30
N PHE A 65 -7.89 -6.73 -3.21
CA PHE A 65 -9.18 -6.18 -3.62
C PHE A 65 -10.15 -6.11 -2.45
N SER A 66 -10.21 -7.15 -1.63
CA SER A 66 -11.07 -7.19 -0.45
C SER A 66 -10.71 -6.10 0.55
N ALA A 67 -9.41 -5.87 0.75
CA ALA A 67 -8.96 -4.80 1.64
C ALA A 67 -9.39 -3.43 1.13
N LEU A 68 -9.32 -3.21 -0.19
CA LEU A 68 -9.75 -1.95 -0.79
C LEU A 68 -11.27 -1.75 -0.76
N ALA A 69 -12.02 -2.85 -0.82
CA ALA A 69 -13.47 -2.80 -0.77
C ALA A 69 -14.01 -2.61 0.66
N ASP A 70 -13.17 -2.77 1.67
CA ASP A 70 -13.55 -2.60 3.07
C ASP A 70 -13.90 -1.13 3.32
N PRO A 71 -15.12 -0.82 3.82
CA PRO A 71 -15.51 0.57 4.08
C PRO A 71 -14.58 1.29 5.06
N LEU A 72 -14.02 0.56 6.01
CA LEU A 72 -13.11 1.13 6.99
C LEU A 72 -11.82 1.62 6.32
N ILE A 73 -11.25 0.80 5.43
CA ILE A 73 -10.06 1.15 4.67
C ILE A 73 -10.34 2.34 3.76
N SER A 74 -11.48 2.33 3.07
CA SER A 74 -11.88 3.44 2.18
C SER A 74 -11.99 4.75 2.94
N THR A 75 -12.47 4.72 4.18
CA THR A 75 -12.58 5.90 5.02
C THR A 75 -11.22 6.46 5.39
N PHE A 76 -10.26 5.59 5.69
CA PHE A 76 -8.92 6.01 6.11
C PHE A 76 -7.96 6.30 4.97
N GLU A 77 -8.29 5.92 3.74
CA GLU A 77 -7.41 6.10 2.60
C GLU A 77 -6.96 7.56 2.39
N PRO A 78 -7.86 8.56 2.40
CA PRO A 78 -7.42 9.95 2.24
C PRO A 78 -6.47 10.39 3.36
N PHE A 79 -6.67 9.87 4.55
CA PHE A 79 -5.80 10.15 5.69
C PHE A 79 -4.39 9.61 5.45
N PHE A 80 -4.28 8.37 5.01
CA PHE A 80 -2.99 7.75 4.71
C PHE A 80 -2.26 8.49 3.60
N LYS A 81 -2.99 8.85 2.55
CA LYS A 81 -2.41 9.58 1.42
C LYS A 81 -1.86 10.93 1.86
N ARG A 82 -2.63 11.66 2.66
CA ARG A 82 -2.22 12.97 3.17
C ARG A 82 -0.99 12.85 4.06
N MET A 83 -0.96 11.83 4.89
CA MET A 83 0.18 11.60 5.78
C MET A 83 1.45 11.27 4.99
N MET A 84 1.34 10.46 3.95
CA MET A 84 2.48 10.12 3.09
C MET A 84 2.99 11.35 2.32
N GLU A 85 2.09 12.17 1.80
CA GLU A 85 2.47 13.39 1.10
C GLU A 85 3.23 14.34 2.01
N ARG A 86 2.82 14.43 3.26
CA ARG A 86 3.49 15.26 4.26
C ARG A 86 4.94 14.83 4.47
N GLU A 87 5.19 13.53 4.55
CA GLU A 87 6.55 13.01 4.74
C GLU A 87 7.41 13.20 3.51
N MET A 88 6.82 13.17 2.33
CA MET A 88 7.56 13.32 1.09
C MET A 88 7.95 14.76 0.78
N HIS A 89 7.30 15.73 1.42
CA HIS A 89 7.55 17.16 1.19
C HIS A 89 8.58 17.77 2.13
N GLU A 90 9.09 17.01 3.04
CA GLU A 90 10.20 17.45 3.86
C GLU A 90 11.51 16.96 3.26
#